data_4444c38b3264bc24bf95b5a1052cf1b9
#
_entry.id   4444c38b3264bc24bf95b5a1052cf1b9
#
_cell.length_a   1.000
_cell.length_b   1.000
_cell.length_c   1.000
_cell.angle_alpha   90.00
_cell.angle_beta   90.00
_cell.angle_gamma   90.00
#
_symmetry.space_group_name_H-M   'P 1'
#
loop_
_entity.id
_entity.type
_entity.pdbx_description
1 polymer ?
#
loop_
_entity_poly.entity_id
_entity_poly.type
_entity_poly.pdbx_seq_one_letter_code
_entity_poly.pdbx_strand_id
1 'polypeptide(L)'
;MNFRLVVKLLGMICLLIGVTMLFCLPWAFPFVGHHTDSIVPQNELKFEGRGFAALLLSFIISITAGTILYCCGRKAKGQIFLREAMAIVGLSWVLATILGSLPFLLSKTYRSCSVRVFEQNNVVFVSKFNWNYFDEWYPVELTSSQRLLIGFLADPPSEKFPRRAEGLEIKDLVDLSQFSQTKVQQTIDELFQNKAIASVLLKPTAEQSPFGSNGRFRLKWVRMGVVDSLFEAQSGFSTTGATVISHLEDPGLVPHCILFWRSVTQFLGGLGIIVLFVVVLEEGSAGKALMRNEVPGPIDSNPMTRMRHMAIMFAGVYLALNAVLAIILMMSGEMNAFDAISHSFATLATGGFSNYDDSIGHFQSSFVHYTIILFMILAGTNFTLLFLFVRGRPNAMLGDFEWRTYIFLIGGLTAVLMFFGMWLGDVGFGSTSTAFRDTLFQVVSIITTTGFGTNDFDQWNSFARASLLLLMFVGGCAGSTGGGMKVIRHVLFVKILRIEIEKSFRPRVVRKLQLGDRKVGDPELIQKILVYFALIIVIFCMGWLYVVALEPADTWGADSENKLLDGASAVVATLNNIGPGLGTVGASENYGHFTNSSKFMFIWLMMLGRLELFVVLVLFIPRFWRGYY
;
A
#
# COMPACT_ATOMS: atom_id res chain seq x y z
N MET A 1 16.79 27.01 12.58
CA MET A 1 15.95 25.81 12.86
C MET A 1 16.25 25.34 14.30
N ASN A 2 15.22 25.11 15.10
CA ASN A 2 15.36 24.63 16.47
C ASN A 2 15.45 23.09 16.51
N PHE A 3 16.63 22.54 16.23
CA PHE A 3 16.86 21.09 16.19
C PHE A 3 16.46 20.36 17.48
N ARG A 4 16.64 21.00 18.64
CA ARG A 4 16.26 20.38 19.93
C ARG A 4 14.76 20.17 20.05
N LEU A 5 13.96 21.09 19.51
CA LEU A 5 12.50 20.97 19.49
C LEU A 5 12.05 19.87 18.52
N VAL A 6 12.68 19.81 17.33
CA VAL A 6 12.43 18.73 16.36
C VAL A 6 12.71 17.37 16.99
N VAL A 7 13.87 17.19 17.62
CA VAL A 7 14.25 15.93 18.29
C VAL A 7 13.27 15.54 19.40
N LYS A 8 12.82 16.53 20.22
CA LYS A 8 11.81 16.28 21.27
C LYS A 8 10.52 15.71 20.70
N LEU A 9 9.99 16.31 19.63
CA LEU A 9 8.73 15.87 19.02
C LEU A 9 8.85 14.52 18.31
N LEU A 10 9.98 14.27 17.64
CA LEU A 10 10.28 12.95 17.11
C LEU A 10 10.33 11.89 18.20
N GLY A 11 10.90 12.21 19.37
CA GLY A 11 10.88 11.32 20.52
C GLY A 11 9.47 10.97 20.99
N MET A 12 8.55 11.94 21.03
CA MET A 12 7.14 11.69 21.38
C MET A 12 6.44 10.76 20.37
N ILE A 13 6.75 10.91 19.10
CA ILE A 13 6.20 10.03 18.05
C ILE A 13 6.71 8.60 18.19
N CYS A 14 8.00 8.41 18.48
CA CYS A 14 8.56 7.07 18.77
C CYS A 14 7.86 6.41 19.97
N LEU A 15 7.61 7.17 21.05
CA LEU A 15 6.89 6.67 22.22
C LEU A 15 5.45 6.26 21.86
N LEU A 16 4.76 7.07 21.05
CA LEU A 16 3.40 6.75 20.58
C LEU A 16 3.38 5.45 19.78
N ILE A 17 4.27 5.31 18.79
CA ILE A 17 4.38 4.09 17.96
C ILE A 17 4.69 2.88 18.85
N GLY A 18 5.62 3.00 19.79
CA GLY A 18 5.92 1.92 20.74
C GLY A 18 4.68 1.50 21.53
N VAL A 19 3.97 2.45 22.13
CA VAL A 19 2.76 2.14 22.92
C VAL A 19 1.69 1.43 22.08
N THR A 20 1.53 1.80 20.81
CA THR A 20 0.53 1.14 19.94
C THR A 20 0.86 -0.33 19.65
N MET A 21 2.14 -0.73 19.68
CA MET A 21 2.52 -2.15 19.53
C MET A 21 1.98 -3.03 20.67
N LEU A 22 1.76 -2.47 21.87
CA LEU A 22 1.17 -3.23 22.99
C LEU A 22 -0.27 -3.68 22.71
N PHE A 23 -1.03 -2.91 21.93
CA PHE A 23 -2.40 -3.27 21.56
C PHE A 23 -2.47 -4.50 20.63
N CYS A 24 -1.33 -4.87 20.01
CA CYS A 24 -1.25 -6.05 19.15
C CYS A 24 -0.93 -7.34 19.93
N LEU A 25 -0.35 -7.24 21.14
CA LEU A 25 0.09 -8.40 21.92
C LEU A 25 -1.02 -9.39 22.28
N PRO A 26 -2.26 -8.96 22.62
CA PRO A 26 -3.34 -9.90 22.95
C PRO A 26 -3.64 -10.90 21.83
N TRP A 27 -3.47 -10.49 20.56
CA TRP A 27 -3.74 -11.33 19.39
C TRP A 27 -2.72 -12.44 19.17
N ALA A 28 -1.63 -12.48 19.96
CA ALA A 28 -0.71 -13.63 19.99
C ALA A 28 -1.24 -14.82 20.78
N PHE A 29 -2.34 -14.65 21.52
CA PHE A 29 -2.90 -15.71 22.36
C PHE A 29 -4.07 -16.40 21.67
N PRO A 30 -4.14 -17.75 21.68
CA PRO A 30 -5.13 -18.50 20.92
C PRO A 30 -6.59 -18.28 21.37
N PHE A 31 -6.83 -17.72 22.56
CA PHE A 31 -8.18 -17.46 23.07
C PHE A 31 -8.76 -16.11 22.62
N VAL A 32 -7.98 -15.26 21.94
CA VAL A 32 -8.44 -13.94 21.50
C VAL A 32 -8.76 -13.98 20.01
N GLY A 33 -9.77 -14.77 19.62
CA GLY A 33 -10.40 -14.70 18.29
C GLY A 33 -9.47 -14.94 17.10
N HIS A 34 -9.10 -16.19 16.84
CA HIS A 34 -8.45 -16.58 15.59
C HIS A 34 -9.47 -16.74 14.46
N HIS A 35 -8.98 -16.70 13.21
CA HIS A 35 -9.77 -17.00 12.03
C HIS A 35 -10.54 -18.33 12.18
N THR A 36 -11.82 -18.32 11.88
CA THR A 36 -12.63 -19.54 11.80
C THR A 36 -12.22 -20.43 10.63
N ASP A 37 -11.59 -19.85 9.60
CA ASP A 37 -11.20 -20.53 8.36
C ASP A 37 -9.68 -20.78 8.24
N SER A 38 -8.94 -20.69 9.36
CA SER A 38 -7.51 -20.99 9.33
C SER A 38 -7.31 -22.46 8.95
N ILE A 39 -6.30 -22.68 8.09
CA ILE A 39 -5.84 -24.02 7.65
C ILE A 39 -5.51 -24.93 8.84
N VAL A 40 -5.31 -24.35 10.03
CA VAL A 40 -4.99 -25.04 11.26
C VAL A 40 -6.28 -25.25 12.09
N PRO A 41 -6.64 -26.50 12.44
CA PRO A 41 -7.77 -26.78 13.32
C PRO A 41 -7.66 -26.02 14.63
N GLN A 42 -8.78 -25.51 15.16
CA GLN A 42 -8.81 -24.71 16.40
C GLN A 42 -8.12 -25.39 17.59
N ASN A 43 -8.14 -26.72 17.63
CA ASN A 43 -7.50 -27.52 18.69
C ASN A 43 -5.96 -27.52 18.63
N GLU A 44 -5.36 -27.07 17.53
CA GLU A 44 -3.93 -27.01 17.32
C GLU A 44 -3.35 -25.59 17.40
N LEU A 45 -4.18 -24.59 17.67
CA LEU A 45 -3.76 -23.21 17.81
C LEU A 45 -2.83 -23.07 19.04
N LYS A 46 -1.59 -22.68 18.77
CA LYS A 46 -0.54 -22.48 19.80
C LYS A 46 -0.30 -20.99 20.01
N PHE A 47 0.20 -20.66 21.19
CA PHE A 47 0.70 -19.30 21.47
C PHE A 47 1.78 -18.89 20.44
N GLU A 48 1.59 -17.73 19.82
CA GLU A 48 2.47 -17.18 18.80
C GLU A 48 3.70 -16.49 19.40
N GLY A 49 4.55 -17.27 20.10
CA GLY A 49 5.71 -16.73 20.82
C GLY A 49 6.65 -15.91 19.95
N ARG A 50 6.77 -16.24 18.67
CA ARG A 50 7.61 -15.54 17.69
C ARG A 50 7.11 -14.12 17.43
N GLY A 51 5.82 -13.96 17.15
CA GLY A 51 5.20 -12.65 16.93
C GLY A 51 5.15 -11.81 18.20
N PHE A 52 4.80 -12.43 19.33
CA PHE A 52 4.80 -11.79 20.64
C PHE A 52 6.18 -11.22 21.02
N ALA A 53 7.23 -12.03 20.91
CA ALA A 53 8.60 -11.61 21.21
C ALA A 53 9.07 -10.48 20.28
N ALA A 54 8.72 -10.53 19.00
CA ALA A 54 9.05 -9.50 18.03
C ALA A 54 8.39 -8.16 18.38
N LEU A 55 7.09 -8.16 18.68
CA LEU A 55 6.36 -6.95 19.10
C LEU A 55 6.91 -6.37 20.41
N LEU A 56 7.17 -7.22 21.40
CA LEU A 56 7.73 -6.78 22.68
C LEU A 56 9.12 -6.16 22.52
N LEU A 57 9.99 -6.78 21.73
CA LEU A 57 11.32 -6.24 21.46
C LEU A 57 11.24 -4.93 20.67
N SER A 58 10.36 -4.85 19.66
CA SER A 58 10.11 -3.63 18.89
C SER A 58 9.58 -2.50 19.79
N PHE A 59 8.69 -2.81 20.73
CA PHE A 59 8.21 -1.88 21.76
C PHE A 59 9.37 -1.34 22.58
N ILE A 60 10.23 -2.22 23.13
CA ILE A 60 11.39 -1.81 23.96
C ILE A 60 12.32 -0.90 23.17
N ILE A 61 12.63 -1.25 21.91
CA ILE A 61 13.48 -0.43 21.03
C ILE A 61 12.85 0.94 20.80
N SER A 62 11.55 0.97 20.47
CA SER A 62 10.83 2.22 20.19
C SER A 62 10.74 3.15 21.41
N ILE A 63 10.45 2.58 22.59
CA ILE A 63 10.41 3.35 23.85
C ILE A 63 11.79 3.86 24.25
N THR A 64 12.83 3.04 24.10
CA THR A 64 14.20 3.43 24.41
C THR A 64 14.65 4.57 23.48
N ALA A 65 14.49 4.41 22.18
CA ALA A 65 14.82 5.45 21.20
C ALA A 65 14.01 6.73 21.44
N GLY A 66 12.71 6.60 21.70
CA GLY A 66 11.81 7.71 21.98
C GLY A 66 12.21 8.48 23.25
N THR A 67 12.55 7.76 24.32
CA THR A 67 13.00 8.36 25.59
C THR A 67 14.32 9.09 25.42
N ILE A 68 15.29 8.51 24.70
CA ILE A 68 16.58 9.16 24.43
C ILE A 68 16.36 10.46 23.65
N LEU A 69 15.60 10.42 22.54
CA LEU A 69 15.29 11.61 21.73
C LEU A 69 14.54 12.67 22.56
N TYR A 70 13.55 12.28 23.35
CA TYR A 70 12.80 13.18 24.20
C TYR A 70 13.69 13.85 25.25
N CYS A 71 14.56 13.10 25.92
CA CYS A 71 15.49 13.62 26.91
C CYS A 71 16.50 14.59 26.30
N CYS A 72 17.04 14.31 25.12
CA CYS A 72 17.92 15.21 24.37
C CYS A 72 17.25 16.55 24.05
N GLY A 73 15.93 16.50 23.76
CA GLY A 73 15.15 17.70 23.45
C GLY A 73 14.41 18.35 24.62
N ARG A 74 14.43 17.78 25.86
CA ARG A 74 13.55 18.16 26.98
C ARG A 74 13.59 19.66 27.35
N LYS A 75 14.74 20.27 27.25
CA LYS A 75 14.93 21.69 27.58
C LYS A 75 14.50 22.66 26.47
N ALA A 76 14.13 22.13 25.29
CA ALA A 76 13.73 22.99 24.19
C ALA A 76 12.36 23.63 24.47
N LYS A 77 12.31 24.93 24.35
CA LYS A 77 11.11 25.77 24.38
C LYS A 77 11.13 26.68 23.14
N GLY A 78 9.99 27.02 22.60
CA GLY A 78 9.87 27.93 21.47
C GLY A 78 8.69 27.63 20.58
N GLN A 79 8.44 28.51 19.64
CA GLN A 79 7.41 28.34 18.63
C GLN A 79 7.93 27.48 17.47
N ILE A 80 7.06 26.66 16.89
CA ILE A 80 7.34 25.87 15.70
C ILE A 80 7.07 26.75 14.47
N PHE A 81 8.09 26.95 13.66
CA PHE A 81 7.95 27.64 12.38
C PHE A 81 7.75 26.62 11.25
N LEU A 82 7.36 27.09 10.06
CA LEU A 82 7.08 26.24 8.90
C LEU A 82 8.20 25.25 8.57
N ARG A 83 9.45 25.68 8.72
CA ARG A 83 10.64 24.82 8.48
C ARG A 83 10.74 23.67 9.47
N GLU A 84 10.58 23.94 10.76
CA GLU A 84 10.56 22.92 11.81
C GLU A 84 9.38 21.97 11.61
N ALA A 85 8.21 22.49 11.26
CA ALA A 85 7.01 21.69 11.00
C ALA A 85 7.24 20.71 9.83
N MET A 86 7.75 21.18 8.68
CA MET A 86 8.07 20.32 7.54
C MET A 86 9.12 19.26 7.89
N ALA A 87 10.17 19.64 8.65
CA ALA A 87 11.19 18.69 9.11
C ALA A 87 10.60 17.62 10.04
N ILE A 88 9.76 18.03 11.00
CA ILE A 88 9.10 17.09 11.92
C ILE A 88 8.21 16.13 11.15
N VAL A 89 7.38 16.63 10.24
CA VAL A 89 6.48 15.80 9.43
C VAL A 89 7.28 14.77 8.64
N GLY A 90 8.20 15.19 7.79
CA GLY A 90 8.95 14.27 6.94
C GLY A 90 9.80 13.27 7.71
N LEU A 91 10.53 13.72 8.75
CA LEU A 91 11.35 12.83 9.57
C LEU A 91 10.53 11.86 10.42
N SER A 92 9.34 12.26 10.89
CA SER A 92 8.47 11.38 11.65
C SER A 92 7.95 10.21 10.82
N TRP A 93 7.68 10.41 9.53
CA TRP A 93 7.29 9.32 8.63
C TRP A 93 8.44 8.36 8.35
N VAL A 94 9.64 8.87 8.09
CA VAL A 94 10.83 8.01 7.96
C VAL A 94 11.05 7.19 9.23
N LEU A 95 10.93 7.82 10.39
CA LEU A 95 11.09 7.16 11.68
C LEU A 95 9.98 6.13 11.96
N ALA A 96 8.73 6.47 11.62
CA ALA A 96 7.60 5.55 11.72
C ALA A 96 7.81 4.32 10.83
N THR A 97 8.28 4.50 9.60
CA THR A 97 8.61 3.38 8.70
C THR A 97 9.70 2.49 9.28
N ILE A 98 10.77 3.06 9.81
CA ILE A 98 11.87 2.30 10.42
C ILE A 98 11.40 1.53 11.66
N LEU A 99 10.73 2.19 12.60
CA LEU A 99 10.24 1.55 13.82
C LEU A 99 9.12 0.55 13.52
N GLY A 100 8.22 0.89 12.61
CA GLY A 100 7.12 0.02 12.20
C GLY A 100 7.54 -1.22 11.42
N SER A 101 8.73 -1.22 10.83
CA SER A 101 9.29 -2.39 10.14
C SER A 101 9.86 -3.44 11.10
N LEU A 102 10.19 -3.05 12.34
CA LEU A 102 10.81 -3.94 13.32
C LEU A 102 9.95 -5.19 13.63
N PRO A 103 8.62 -5.09 13.85
CA PRO A 103 7.81 -6.28 14.08
C PRO A 103 7.87 -7.30 12.95
N PHE A 104 7.84 -6.86 11.68
CA PHE A 104 7.94 -7.75 10.51
C PHE A 104 9.31 -8.42 10.44
N LEU A 105 10.38 -7.66 10.62
CA LEU A 105 11.75 -8.15 10.56
C LEU A 105 12.06 -9.13 11.69
N LEU A 106 11.67 -8.80 12.93
CA LEU A 106 12.00 -9.60 14.11
C LEU A 106 11.11 -10.83 14.27
N SER A 107 9.86 -10.80 13.78
CA SER A 107 8.96 -11.95 13.80
C SER A 107 9.35 -13.02 12.80
N LYS A 108 10.33 -12.76 11.94
CA LYS A 108 10.69 -13.68 10.86
C LYS A 108 9.49 -14.00 9.96
N THR A 109 8.71 -12.99 9.61
CA THR A 109 7.60 -13.10 8.66
C THR A 109 8.12 -13.56 7.31
N TYR A 110 7.36 -14.41 6.62
CA TYR A 110 7.72 -14.98 5.34
C TYR A 110 6.95 -14.34 4.19
N ARG A 111 7.53 -14.37 3.02
CA ARG A 111 6.90 -14.02 1.74
C ARG A 111 7.19 -15.10 0.70
N SER A 112 6.41 -15.18 -0.37
CA SER A 112 6.79 -16.03 -1.50
C SER A 112 7.92 -15.38 -2.30
N CYS A 113 8.73 -16.22 -2.90
CA CYS A 113 9.72 -15.83 -3.89
C CYS A 113 9.48 -16.62 -5.17
N SER A 114 9.41 -15.95 -6.32
CA SER A 114 9.34 -16.65 -7.59
C SER A 114 10.73 -16.96 -8.10
N VAL A 115 10.94 -18.21 -8.43
CA VAL A 115 12.15 -18.71 -9.10
C VAL A 115 11.70 -19.18 -10.48
N ARG A 116 12.38 -18.76 -11.56
CA ARG A 116 12.12 -19.33 -12.89
C ARG A 116 12.78 -20.70 -12.98
N VAL A 117 11.98 -21.66 -13.38
CA VAL A 117 12.45 -22.97 -13.78
C VAL A 117 11.94 -23.23 -15.19
N PHE A 118 12.86 -23.56 -16.08
CA PHE A 118 12.57 -23.92 -17.45
C PHE A 118 12.74 -25.43 -17.58
N GLU A 119 11.81 -26.10 -18.20
CA GLU A 119 11.93 -27.52 -18.55
C GLU A 119 11.94 -27.64 -20.06
N GLN A 120 13.06 -28.10 -20.62
CA GLN A 120 13.17 -28.37 -22.04
C GLN A 120 13.90 -29.71 -22.22
N ASN A 121 13.27 -30.67 -22.88
CA ASN A 121 13.89 -31.96 -23.19
C ASN A 121 14.58 -32.65 -22.00
N ASN A 122 13.93 -32.68 -20.83
CA ASN A 122 14.47 -33.17 -19.56
C ASN A 122 15.58 -32.30 -18.91
N VAL A 123 15.67 -31.03 -19.27
CA VAL A 123 16.59 -30.06 -18.66
C VAL A 123 15.84 -29.13 -17.75
N VAL A 124 16.29 -28.96 -16.52
CA VAL A 124 15.72 -28.08 -15.50
C VAL A 124 16.65 -26.90 -15.25
N PHE A 125 16.16 -25.69 -15.46
CA PHE A 125 16.91 -24.44 -15.29
C PHE A 125 16.38 -23.67 -14.10
N VAL A 126 17.24 -23.16 -13.22
CA VAL A 126 16.86 -22.29 -12.11
C VAL A 126 17.61 -20.97 -12.25
N SER A 127 16.87 -19.86 -12.47
CA SER A 127 17.48 -18.54 -12.51
C SER A 127 17.34 -17.83 -11.16
N LYS A 128 18.45 -17.31 -10.64
CA LYS A 128 18.53 -16.48 -9.43
C LYS A 128 17.90 -17.07 -8.17
N PHE A 129 18.51 -18.10 -7.64
CA PHE A 129 18.22 -18.59 -6.31
C PHE A 129 19.28 -18.06 -5.32
N ASN A 130 18.85 -17.55 -4.17
CA ASN A 130 19.78 -17.15 -3.12
C ASN A 130 19.74 -18.20 -2.00
N TRP A 131 20.72 -19.10 -2.04
CA TRP A 131 20.85 -20.23 -1.13
C TRP A 131 20.91 -19.84 0.35
N ASN A 132 21.55 -18.70 0.67
CA ASN A 132 21.67 -18.23 2.05
C ASN A 132 20.32 -17.94 2.72
N TYR A 133 19.27 -17.66 1.94
CA TYR A 133 17.93 -17.46 2.46
C TYR A 133 17.13 -18.76 2.62
N PHE A 134 17.52 -19.82 1.92
CA PHE A 134 16.79 -21.08 1.92
C PHE A 134 17.09 -21.93 3.16
N ASP A 135 18.34 -22.02 3.56
CA ASP A 135 18.80 -22.95 4.61
C ASP A 135 18.40 -22.54 6.04
N GLU A 136 18.35 -21.24 6.32
CA GLU A 136 18.04 -20.75 7.67
C GLU A 136 16.54 -20.59 7.96
N TRP A 137 15.70 -20.48 6.94
CA TRP A 137 14.38 -19.87 7.11
C TRP A 137 13.22 -20.68 6.53
N TYR A 138 13.49 -21.82 5.93
CA TYR A 138 12.46 -22.64 5.31
C TYR A 138 11.70 -23.46 6.36
N PRO A 139 10.36 -23.37 6.48
CA PRO A 139 9.59 -24.06 7.53
C PRO A 139 9.42 -25.57 7.27
N VAL A 140 9.76 -26.05 6.08
CA VAL A 140 9.67 -27.47 5.72
C VAL A 140 11.04 -28.12 5.82
N GLU A 141 11.18 -29.20 6.57
CA GLU A 141 12.40 -30.00 6.63
C GLU A 141 12.64 -30.67 5.28
N LEU A 142 13.66 -30.21 4.57
CA LEU A 142 14.14 -30.85 3.35
C LEU A 142 15.11 -31.96 3.70
N THR A 143 14.99 -33.08 3.00
CA THR A 143 15.99 -34.17 3.09
C THR A 143 17.33 -33.68 2.55
N SER A 144 18.43 -34.34 3.00
CA SER A 144 19.77 -34.01 2.52
C SER A 144 19.91 -34.14 1.00
N SER A 145 19.20 -35.08 0.39
CA SER A 145 19.15 -35.26 -1.08
C SER A 145 18.45 -34.10 -1.78
N GLN A 146 17.34 -33.61 -1.23
CA GLN A 146 16.59 -32.48 -1.75
C GLN A 146 17.40 -31.17 -1.67
N ARG A 147 18.08 -30.95 -0.54
CA ARG A 147 18.99 -29.79 -0.35
C ARG A 147 20.13 -29.79 -1.36
N LEU A 148 20.75 -30.96 -1.56
CA LEU A 148 21.86 -31.10 -2.47
C LEU A 148 21.46 -30.79 -3.92
N LEU A 149 20.32 -31.32 -4.38
CA LEU A 149 19.81 -31.09 -5.74
C LEU A 149 19.41 -29.65 -5.98
N ILE A 150 18.71 -29.03 -5.01
CA ILE A 150 18.36 -27.60 -5.10
C ILE A 150 19.64 -26.76 -5.14
N GLY A 151 20.67 -27.11 -4.36
CA GLY A 151 21.95 -26.42 -4.37
C GLY A 151 22.63 -26.43 -5.74
N PHE A 152 22.66 -27.56 -6.39
CA PHE A 152 23.23 -27.67 -7.75
C PHE A 152 22.42 -26.95 -8.80
N LEU A 153 21.08 -26.95 -8.69
CA LEU A 153 20.20 -26.22 -9.59
C LEU A 153 20.35 -24.70 -9.40
N ALA A 154 20.58 -24.27 -8.16
CA ALA A 154 20.70 -22.86 -7.82
C ALA A 154 22.06 -22.25 -8.19
N ASP A 155 23.15 -22.98 -7.94
CA ASP A 155 24.52 -22.54 -8.19
C ASP A 155 25.37 -23.70 -8.74
N PRO A 156 25.21 -24.04 -10.03
CA PRO A 156 25.99 -25.10 -10.66
C PRO A 156 27.49 -24.74 -10.67
N PRO A 157 28.38 -25.70 -10.40
CA PRO A 157 29.83 -25.47 -10.35
C PRO A 157 30.32 -24.88 -11.68
N SER A 158 30.86 -23.67 -11.64
CA SER A 158 31.26 -22.89 -12.82
C SER A 158 32.37 -23.53 -13.65
N GLU A 159 33.22 -24.38 -13.03
CA GLU A 159 34.32 -25.07 -13.71
C GLU A 159 33.81 -26.14 -14.69
N LYS A 160 32.69 -26.81 -14.39
CA LYS A 160 32.13 -27.86 -15.23
C LYS A 160 31.03 -27.34 -16.19
N PHE A 161 30.33 -26.24 -15.83
CA PHE A 161 29.18 -25.72 -16.56
C PHE A 161 29.33 -24.21 -16.83
N PRO A 162 30.17 -23.83 -17.81
CA PRO A 162 30.46 -22.42 -18.12
C PRO A 162 29.24 -21.64 -18.64
N ARG A 163 28.17 -22.34 -19.09
CA ARG A 163 26.94 -21.73 -19.61
C ARG A 163 25.81 -21.83 -18.60
N ARG A 164 25.91 -21.09 -17.49
CA ARG A 164 24.87 -21.02 -16.44
C ARG A 164 23.46 -20.67 -16.96
N ALA A 165 23.38 -20.04 -18.12
CA ALA A 165 22.12 -19.65 -18.73
C ALA A 165 21.36 -20.81 -19.42
N GLU A 166 22.03 -21.93 -19.67
CA GLU A 166 21.43 -23.07 -20.40
C GLU A 166 20.87 -24.17 -19.46
N GLY A 167 21.14 -24.09 -18.15
CA GLY A 167 20.65 -25.04 -17.13
C GLY A 167 21.40 -26.38 -17.08
N LEU A 168 20.90 -27.28 -16.25
CA LEU A 168 21.45 -28.60 -16.03
C LEU A 168 20.51 -29.69 -16.56
N GLU A 169 21.07 -30.66 -17.29
CA GLU A 169 20.33 -31.87 -17.65
C GLU A 169 20.22 -32.81 -16.45
N ILE A 170 19.25 -33.73 -16.47
CA ILE A 170 19.13 -34.77 -15.44
C ILE A 170 20.43 -35.58 -15.34
N LYS A 171 21.12 -35.80 -16.45
CA LYS A 171 22.44 -36.45 -16.48
C LYS A 171 23.48 -35.67 -15.69
N ASP A 172 23.50 -34.33 -15.83
CA ASP A 172 24.42 -33.45 -15.12
C ASP A 172 24.17 -33.50 -13.61
N LEU A 173 22.88 -33.53 -13.21
CA LEU A 173 22.49 -33.67 -11.80
C LEU A 173 22.88 -35.05 -11.24
N VAL A 174 22.81 -36.10 -12.06
CA VAL A 174 23.28 -37.44 -11.69
C VAL A 174 24.81 -37.43 -11.44
N ASP A 175 25.55 -36.82 -12.36
CA ASP A 175 27.01 -36.73 -12.27
C ASP A 175 27.47 -35.87 -11.08
N LEU A 176 26.78 -34.76 -10.80
CA LEU A 176 27.07 -33.86 -9.69
C LEU A 176 26.69 -34.45 -8.33
N SER A 177 25.53 -35.08 -8.24
CA SER A 177 25.01 -35.62 -6.98
C SER A 177 25.52 -37.02 -6.66
N GLN A 178 26.05 -37.72 -7.66
CA GLN A 178 26.41 -39.17 -7.61
C GLN A 178 25.21 -40.06 -7.25
N PHE A 179 23.98 -39.57 -7.45
CA PHE A 179 22.76 -40.36 -7.28
C PHE A 179 22.41 -41.11 -8.56
N SER A 180 21.67 -42.20 -8.42
CA SER A 180 21.09 -42.86 -9.61
C SER A 180 20.07 -41.94 -10.30
N GLN A 181 19.93 -42.06 -11.60
CA GLN A 181 18.97 -41.27 -12.38
C GLN A 181 17.54 -41.39 -11.82
N THR A 182 17.13 -42.58 -11.39
CA THR A 182 15.86 -42.83 -10.74
C THR A 182 15.68 -42.04 -9.46
N LYS A 183 16.76 -41.96 -8.64
CA LYS A 183 16.71 -41.20 -7.38
C LYS A 183 16.70 -39.70 -7.61
N VAL A 184 17.38 -39.17 -8.63
CA VAL A 184 17.35 -37.78 -9.01
C VAL A 184 15.93 -37.40 -9.44
N GLN A 185 15.33 -38.22 -10.34
CA GLN A 185 13.97 -38.00 -10.81
C GLN A 185 12.97 -38.06 -9.65
N GLN A 186 13.03 -39.09 -8.82
CA GLN A 186 12.17 -39.22 -7.64
C GLN A 186 12.30 -38.03 -6.68
N THR A 187 13.53 -37.56 -6.44
CA THR A 187 13.74 -36.40 -5.55
C THR A 187 13.18 -35.11 -6.14
N ILE A 188 13.29 -34.94 -7.46
CA ILE A 188 12.65 -33.82 -8.17
C ILE A 188 11.12 -33.91 -8.04
N ASP A 189 10.54 -35.09 -8.30
CA ASP A 189 9.10 -35.33 -8.17
C ASP A 189 8.60 -35.11 -6.72
N GLU A 190 9.38 -35.53 -5.72
CA GLU A 190 9.08 -35.26 -4.31
C GLU A 190 9.12 -33.77 -3.96
N LEU A 191 10.06 -33.02 -4.50
CA LEU A 191 10.12 -31.56 -4.35
C LEU A 191 8.87 -30.87 -4.95
N PHE A 192 8.34 -31.42 -6.03
CA PHE A 192 7.08 -30.97 -6.62
C PHE A 192 5.87 -31.38 -5.78
N GLN A 193 5.79 -32.65 -5.36
CA GLN A 193 4.64 -33.19 -4.63
C GLN A 193 4.50 -32.59 -3.22
N ASN A 194 5.62 -32.37 -2.53
CA ASN A 194 5.64 -31.79 -1.19
C ASN A 194 5.33 -30.29 -1.17
N LYS A 195 4.97 -29.71 -2.31
CA LYS A 195 4.70 -28.26 -2.48
C LYS A 195 5.84 -27.38 -1.94
N ALA A 196 7.01 -27.92 -1.72
CA ALA A 196 8.21 -27.17 -1.37
C ALA A 196 8.55 -26.19 -2.50
N ILE A 197 8.29 -26.60 -3.73
CA ILE A 197 8.36 -25.79 -4.94
C ILE A 197 6.96 -25.82 -5.56
N ALA A 198 6.25 -24.71 -5.59
CA ALA A 198 4.98 -24.61 -6.28
C ALA A 198 5.25 -24.32 -7.76
N SER A 199 4.78 -25.19 -8.66
CA SER A 199 4.76 -24.89 -10.07
C SER A 199 3.56 -23.97 -10.36
N VAL A 200 3.81 -22.79 -10.81
CA VAL A 200 2.81 -22.02 -11.54
C VAL A 200 2.94 -22.46 -12.99
N LEU A 201 2.10 -23.39 -13.41
CA LEU A 201 1.89 -23.68 -14.84
C LEU A 201 1.29 -22.41 -15.45
N LEU A 202 2.13 -21.58 -16.05
CA LEU A 202 1.67 -20.63 -17.04
C LEU A 202 1.09 -21.49 -18.17
N LYS A 203 -0.17 -21.26 -18.53
CA LYS A 203 -0.77 -21.88 -19.71
C LYS A 203 0.25 -21.78 -20.84
N PRO A 204 0.62 -22.89 -21.51
CA PRO A 204 1.51 -22.81 -22.63
C PRO A 204 0.79 -22.00 -23.72
N THR A 205 1.21 -20.76 -23.93
CA THR A 205 0.97 -20.08 -25.19
C THR A 205 1.82 -20.82 -26.20
N ALA A 206 1.15 -21.65 -26.99
CA ALA A 206 1.74 -22.66 -27.86
C ALA A 206 2.51 -22.09 -29.07
N GLU A 207 2.88 -20.82 -29.08
CA GLU A 207 3.54 -20.21 -30.22
C GLU A 207 4.76 -19.40 -29.77
N GLN A 208 5.92 -19.94 -30.20
CA GLN A 208 7.15 -19.17 -30.45
C GLN A 208 8.04 -18.78 -29.26
N SER A 209 8.37 -19.73 -28.41
CA SER A 209 9.69 -19.65 -27.78
C SER A 209 10.58 -20.75 -28.36
N PRO A 210 11.83 -20.48 -28.79
CA PRO A 210 12.76 -21.53 -29.18
C PRO A 210 13.13 -22.46 -28.01
N PHE A 211 12.63 -22.13 -26.81
CA PHE A 211 12.76 -22.88 -25.57
C PHE A 211 11.38 -23.36 -25.16
N GLY A 212 11.14 -24.66 -25.15
CA GLY A 212 9.89 -25.30 -24.77
C GLY A 212 9.29 -24.77 -23.44
N SER A 213 8.20 -25.34 -22.99
CA SER A 213 7.37 -24.87 -21.87
C SER A 213 8.13 -24.19 -20.73
N ASN A 214 7.98 -22.86 -20.59
CA ASN A 214 8.54 -22.10 -19.48
C ASN A 214 7.68 -22.30 -18.24
N GLY A 215 8.18 -22.99 -17.21
CA GLY A 215 7.54 -23.08 -15.91
C GLY A 215 8.09 -22.03 -14.96
N ARG A 216 7.21 -21.30 -14.27
CA ARG A 216 7.59 -20.53 -13.09
C ARG A 216 7.40 -21.38 -11.84
N PHE A 217 8.44 -21.48 -11.03
CA PHE A 217 8.34 -22.09 -9.72
C PHE A 217 8.41 -20.98 -8.68
N ARG A 218 7.47 -20.95 -7.75
CA ARG A 218 7.57 -20.11 -6.57
C ARG A 218 8.24 -20.92 -5.47
N LEU A 219 9.36 -20.42 -4.98
CA LEU A 219 9.85 -20.85 -3.69
C LEU A 219 8.79 -20.44 -2.67
N LYS A 220 8.21 -21.43 -1.96
CA LYS A 220 7.01 -21.16 -1.20
C LYS A 220 7.23 -20.08 -0.14
N TRP A 221 8.39 -20.06 0.50
CA TRP A 221 8.61 -19.23 1.67
C TRP A 221 10.03 -18.70 1.75
N VAL A 222 10.18 -17.39 1.72
CA VAL A 222 11.43 -16.68 2.00
C VAL A 222 11.18 -15.68 3.10
N ARG A 223 12.07 -15.58 4.07
CA ARG A 223 11.99 -14.57 5.12
C ARG A 223 12.04 -13.16 4.52
N MET A 224 11.21 -12.27 5.03
CA MET A 224 11.26 -10.85 4.67
C MET A 224 12.60 -10.23 5.07
N GLY A 225 13.25 -9.61 4.10
CA GLY A 225 14.45 -8.81 4.33
C GLY A 225 14.13 -7.44 4.94
N VAL A 226 15.18 -6.66 5.17
CA VAL A 226 15.04 -5.29 5.69
C VAL A 226 14.20 -4.42 4.74
N VAL A 227 14.44 -4.50 3.43
CA VAL A 227 13.72 -3.70 2.43
C VAL A 227 12.25 -4.13 2.34
N ASP A 228 11.96 -5.42 2.39
CA ASP A 228 10.59 -5.94 2.41
C ASP A 228 9.83 -5.44 3.66
N SER A 229 10.47 -5.50 4.83
CA SER A 229 9.88 -5.02 6.08
C SER A 229 9.63 -3.51 6.09
N LEU A 230 10.56 -2.72 5.51
CA LEU A 230 10.39 -1.28 5.32
C LEU A 230 9.25 -0.99 4.33
N PHE A 231 9.14 -1.77 3.25
CA PHE A 231 8.07 -1.62 2.27
C PHE A 231 6.70 -1.85 2.91
N GLU A 232 6.52 -2.95 3.63
CA GLU A 232 5.26 -3.29 4.31
C GLU A 232 4.88 -2.22 5.35
N ALA A 233 5.86 -1.77 6.17
CA ALA A 233 5.63 -0.71 7.14
C ALA A 233 5.27 0.63 6.48
N GLN A 234 6.00 1.03 5.42
CA GLN A 234 5.70 2.28 4.70
C GLN A 234 4.33 2.20 4.04
N SER A 235 3.99 1.08 3.40
CA SER A 235 2.68 0.85 2.82
C SER A 235 1.57 0.95 3.86
N GLY A 236 1.79 0.41 5.06
CA GLY A 236 0.86 0.57 6.18
C GLY A 236 0.68 2.02 6.60
N PHE A 237 1.75 2.71 6.99
CA PHE A 237 1.68 4.10 7.45
C PHE A 237 1.21 5.06 6.37
N SER A 238 1.64 4.90 5.11
CA SER A 238 1.14 5.73 4.00
C SER A 238 -0.26 5.36 3.55
N THR A 239 -0.88 4.35 4.19
CA THR A 239 -2.20 3.83 3.83
C THR A 239 -2.31 3.50 2.34
N THR A 240 -1.27 2.87 1.79
CA THR A 240 -1.20 2.50 0.38
C THR A 240 -1.86 1.15 0.12
N GLY A 241 -1.65 0.15 1.01
CA GLY A 241 -2.20 -1.19 0.85
C GLY A 241 -1.39 -2.12 -0.06
N ALA A 242 -0.30 -1.64 -0.68
CA ALA A 242 0.64 -2.49 -1.41
C ALA A 242 1.34 -3.45 -0.45
N THR A 243 1.43 -4.73 -0.79
CA THR A 243 2.04 -5.75 0.07
C THR A 243 3.13 -6.52 -0.65
N VAL A 244 4.12 -6.99 0.09
CA VAL A 244 5.12 -7.97 -0.37
C VAL A 244 4.82 -9.36 0.18
N ILE A 245 3.83 -9.50 1.06
CA ILE A 245 3.40 -10.75 1.66
C ILE A 245 2.37 -11.39 0.73
N SER A 246 2.52 -12.68 0.46
CA SER A 246 1.70 -13.39 -0.52
C SER A 246 0.77 -14.43 0.09
N HIS A 247 0.93 -14.76 1.36
CA HIS A 247 0.06 -15.68 2.09
C HIS A 247 -0.15 -15.17 3.51
N LEU A 248 -1.32 -14.63 3.74
CA LEU A 248 -1.71 -13.96 4.98
C LEU A 248 -2.40 -14.92 5.96
N GLU A 249 -3.01 -15.98 5.44
CA GLU A 249 -3.92 -16.86 6.19
C GLU A 249 -3.19 -17.92 7.00
N ASP A 250 -1.89 -18.15 6.76
CA ASP A 250 -1.11 -19.15 7.48
C ASP A 250 -0.37 -18.53 8.70
N PRO A 251 -0.78 -18.84 9.94
CA PRO A 251 -0.14 -18.32 11.15
C PRO A 251 1.33 -18.75 11.30
N GLY A 252 1.71 -19.86 10.64
CA GLY A 252 3.09 -20.33 10.57
C GLY A 252 4.00 -19.38 9.80
N LEU A 253 3.44 -18.61 8.88
CA LEU A 253 4.15 -17.67 8.02
C LEU A 253 4.04 -16.24 8.54
N VAL A 254 2.82 -15.81 8.86
CA VAL A 254 2.53 -14.47 9.37
C VAL A 254 1.71 -14.61 10.66
N PRO A 255 2.30 -14.36 11.84
CA PRO A 255 1.56 -14.40 13.10
C PRO A 255 0.36 -13.43 13.11
N HIS A 256 -0.76 -13.82 13.70
CA HIS A 256 -1.98 -12.97 13.81
C HIS A 256 -1.70 -11.61 14.47
N CYS A 257 -0.87 -11.58 15.50
CA CYS A 257 -0.49 -10.33 16.14
C CYS A 257 0.29 -9.40 15.19
N ILE A 258 1.00 -9.93 14.19
CA ILE A 258 1.68 -9.16 13.14
C ILE A 258 0.69 -8.73 12.04
N LEU A 259 -0.30 -9.56 11.69
CA LEU A 259 -1.42 -9.14 10.82
C LEU A 259 -2.19 -7.98 11.44
N PHE A 260 -2.47 -8.06 12.75
CA PHE A 260 -3.11 -6.94 13.44
C PHE A 260 -2.24 -5.68 13.43
N TRP A 261 -0.91 -5.83 13.59
CA TRP A 261 0.02 -4.72 13.47
C TRP A 261 -0.05 -4.04 12.10
N ARG A 262 -0.19 -4.80 11.00
CA ARG A 262 -0.43 -4.24 9.65
C ARG A 262 -1.63 -3.29 9.66
N SER A 263 -2.77 -3.74 10.18
CA SER A 263 -3.99 -2.94 10.26
C SER A 263 -3.84 -1.73 11.18
N VAL A 264 -3.12 -1.88 12.30
CA VAL A 264 -2.79 -0.76 13.22
C VAL A 264 -1.90 0.28 12.55
N THR A 265 -0.93 -0.12 11.70
CA THR A 265 -0.12 0.86 10.94
C THR A 265 -0.97 1.70 10.02
N GLN A 266 -1.97 1.12 9.34
CA GLN A 266 -2.93 1.87 8.52
C GLN A 266 -3.82 2.78 9.37
N PHE A 267 -4.35 2.28 10.48
CA PHE A 267 -5.12 3.10 11.41
C PHE A 267 -4.32 4.32 11.89
N LEU A 268 -3.05 4.13 12.27
CA LEU A 268 -2.15 5.22 12.65
C LEU A 268 -1.83 6.14 11.47
N GLY A 269 -1.69 5.61 10.26
CA GLY A 269 -1.49 6.36 9.04
C GLY A 269 -2.67 7.25 8.69
N GLY A 270 -3.90 6.74 8.80
CA GLY A 270 -5.12 7.51 8.63
C GLY A 270 -5.29 8.60 9.69
N LEU A 271 -5.00 8.25 10.96
CA LEU A 271 -5.02 9.19 12.08
C LEU A 271 -3.77 10.08 12.12
N GLY A 272 -2.66 9.62 11.58
CA GLY A 272 -1.32 10.22 11.74
C GLY A 272 -1.23 11.65 11.28
N ILE A 273 -1.86 12.00 10.16
CA ILE A 273 -1.98 13.38 9.70
C ILE A 273 -2.73 14.20 10.75
N ILE A 274 -3.82 13.68 11.31
CA ILE A 274 -4.67 14.33 12.29
C ILE A 274 -3.92 14.52 13.61
N VAL A 275 -3.24 13.47 14.10
CA VAL A 275 -2.45 13.49 15.35
C VAL A 275 -1.21 14.36 15.19
N LEU A 276 -0.54 14.28 14.05
CA LEU A 276 0.61 15.13 13.75
C LEU A 276 0.22 16.60 13.75
N PHE A 277 -0.94 16.94 13.22
CA PHE A 277 -1.52 18.27 13.32
C PHE A 277 -1.74 18.67 14.77
N VAL A 278 -2.29 17.80 15.63
CA VAL A 278 -2.49 18.12 17.05
C VAL A 278 -1.15 18.41 17.75
N VAL A 279 -0.14 17.57 17.54
CA VAL A 279 1.19 17.70 18.19
C VAL A 279 1.95 18.91 17.68
N VAL A 280 1.86 19.23 16.39
CA VAL A 280 2.55 20.36 15.76
C VAL A 280 1.82 21.68 16.01
N LEU A 281 0.50 21.65 16.20
CA LEU A 281 -0.34 22.83 16.35
C LEU A 281 -0.37 23.40 17.77
N GLU A 282 0.04 22.63 18.77
CA GLU A 282 0.00 23.08 20.15
C GLU A 282 0.91 24.31 20.43
N GLU A 283 1.87 24.62 19.53
CA GLU A 283 2.91 25.61 19.78
C GLU A 283 3.13 26.72 18.72
N GLY A 284 2.22 27.00 17.75
CA GLY A 284 2.51 28.21 16.97
C GLY A 284 1.97 28.44 15.58
N SER A 285 2.45 29.49 14.93
CA SER A 285 2.04 29.99 13.61
C SER A 285 2.23 29.02 12.44
N ALA A 286 3.07 28.01 12.60
CA ALA A 286 3.42 27.03 11.57
C ALA A 286 2.27 26.08 11.23
N GLY A 287 1.44 25.72 12.19
CA GLY A 287 0.24 24.93 11.93
C GLY A 287 -0.72 25.59 10.96
N LYS A 288 -0.81 26.93 10.98
CA LYS A 288 -1.58 27.71 10.00
C LYS A 288 -1.04 27.53 8.58
N ALA A 289 0.28 27.47 8.42
CA ALA A 289 0.93 27.37 7.12
C ALA A 289 0.81 25.96 6.53
N LEU A 290 0.90 24.91 7.36
CA LEU A 290 0.70 23.51 6.94
C LEU A 290 -0.75 23.25 6.51
N MET A 291 -1.74 23.67 7.31
CA MET A 291 -3.16 23.52 6.92
C MET A 291 -3.51 24.37 5.68
N ARG A 292 -2.86 25.51 5.47
CA ARG A 292 -3.04 26.31 4.25
C ARG A 292 -2.59 25.57 2.99
N ASN A 293 -1.65 24.66 3.13
CA ASN A 293 -1.16 23.82 2.03
C ASN A 293 -1.99 22.55 1.81
N GLU A 294 -2.59 21.98 2.86
CA GLU A 294 -3.37 20.73 2.77
C GLU A 294 -4.88 20.96 2.62
N VAL A 295 -5.41 22.09 3.09
CA VAL A 295 -6.83 22.43 2.97
C VAL A 295 -6.98 23.66 2.08
N PRO A 296 -7.24 23.49 0.79
CA PRO A 296 -7.55 24.61 -0.08
C PRO A 296 -8.94 25.17 0.28
N GLY A 297 -8.98 26.29 1.00
CA GLY A 297 -10.19 27.02 1.35
C GLY A 297 -9.87 28.29 2.13
N PRO A 298 -10.73 29.36 2.08
CA PRO A 298 -10.53 30.58 2.83
C PRO A 298 -10.77 30.35 4.33
N ILE A 299 -9.78 30.70 5.17
CA ILE A 299 -9.82 30.56 6.62
C ILE A 299 -10.06 31.94 7.23
N ASP A 300 -11.22 32.13 7.87
CA ASP A 300 -11.53 33.32 8.66
C ASP A 300 -11.16 33.15 10.13
N SER A 301 -10.50 34.18 10.64
CA SER A 301 -10.24 34.66 12.02
C SER A 301 -10.15 33.69 13.21
N ASN A 302 -9.08 33.85 13.98
CA ASN A 302 -8.64 33.18 15.23
C ASN A 302 -8.25 31.69 15.13
N PRO A 303 -7.03 31.43 14.63
CA PRO A 303 -6.66 30.12 14.15
C PRO A 303 -6.27 29.08 15.22
N MET A 304 -5.65 29.43 16.32
CA MET A 304 -4.98 28.44 17.18
C MET A 304 -5.90 27.55 18.01
N THR A 305 -6.90 28.10 18.65
CA THR A 305 -7.88 27.32 19.43
C THR A 305 -8.80 26.48 18.53
N ARG A 306 -9.08 26.96 17.34
CA ARG A 306 -9.91 26.24 16.35
C ARG A 306 -9.20 25.02 15.77
N MET A 307 -7.88 25.09 15.58
CA MET A 307 -7.12 24.01 14.94
C MET A 307 -7.02 22.79 15.85
N ARG A 308 -6.70 22.96 17.14
CA ARG A 308 -6.72 21.88 18.12
C ARG A 308 -8.12 21.25 18.23
N HIS A 309 -9.15 22.08 18.27
CA HIS A 309 -10.54 21.60 18.30
C HIS A 309 -10.91 20.82 17.04
N MET A 310 -10.50 21.27 15.85
CA MET A 310 -10.74 20.55 14.60
C MET A 310 -10.01 19.20 14.56
N ALA A 311 -8.76 19.16 15.00
CA ALA A 311 -7.99 17.92 15.02
C ALA A 311 -8.59 16.87 16.00
N ILE A 312 -8.98 17.30 17.21
CA ILE A 312 -9.68 16.44 18.18
C ILE A 312 -11.02 15.98 17.61
N MET A 313 -11.74 16.88 16.94
CA MET A 313 -13.02 16.58 16.31
C MET A 313 -12.86 15.56 15.17
N PHE A 314 -11.88 15.72 14.29
CA PHE A 314 -11.62 14.76 13.22
C PHE A 314 -11.19 13.40 13.77
N ALA A 315 -10.32 13.39 14.79
CA ALA A 315 -9.95 12.16 15.48
C ALA A 315 -11.18 11.48 16.10
N GLY A 316 -12.07 12.25 16.74
CA GLY A 316 -13.32 11.74 17.30
C GLY A 316 -14.26 11.14 16.25
N VAL A 317 -14.46 11.82 15.11
CA VAL A 317 -15.26 11.29 13.99
C VAL A 317 -14.62 10.04 13.42
N TYR A 318 -13.30 10.03 13.22
CA TYR A 318 -12.56 8.89 12.71
C TYR A 318 -12.70 7.66 13.63
N LEU A 319 -12.51 7.83 14.94
CA LEU A 319 -12.68 6.76 15.93
C LEU A 319 -14.11 6.25 15.99
N ALA A 320 -15.10 7.16 15.98
CA ALA A 320 -16.51 6.79 16.00
C ALA A 320 -16.91 5.98 14.75
N LEU A 321 -16.48 6.41 13.57
CA LEU A 321 -16.75 5.67 12.33
C LEU A 321 -16.08 4.29 12.33
N ASN A 322 -14.84 4.18 12.82
CA ASN A 322 -14.17 2.88 12.99
C ASN A 322 -14.96 1.96 13.91
N ALA A 323 -15.39 2.45 15.06
CA ALA A 323 -16.18 1.64 16.02
C ALA A 323 -17.52 1.20 15.41
N VAL A 324 -18.23 2.11 14.72
CA VAL A 324 -19.50 1.80 14.07
C VAL A 324 -19.32 0.75 12.98
N LEU A 325 -18.30 0.91 12.11
CA LEU A 325 -18.04 -0.07 11.05
C LEU A 325 -17.68 -1.44 11.63
N ALA A 326 -16.79 -1.50 12.64
CA ALA A 326 -16.41 -2.76 13.28
C ALA A 326 -17.64 -3.47 13.85
N ILE A 327 -18.54 -2.76 14.53
CA ILE A 327 -19.77 -3.32 15.09
C ILE A 327 -20.67 -3.85 13.95
N ILE A 328 -20.87 -3.10 12.87
CA ILE A 328 -21.72 -3.54 11.75
C ILE A 328 -21.13 -4.80 11.08
N LEU A 329 -19.80 -4.84 10.88
CA LEU A 329 -19.13 -5.99 10.30
C LEU A 329 -19.22 -7.22 11.21
N MET A 330 -19.09 -7.06 12.54
CA MET A 330 -19.32 -8.16 13.48
C MET A 330 -20.77 -8.65 13.47
N MET A 331 -21.73 -7.75 13.32
CA MET A 331 -23.16 -8.11 13.25
C MET A 331 -23.54 -8.81 11.95
N SER A 332 -22.71 -8.77 10.92
CA SER A 332 -22.94 -9.50 9.65
C SER A 332 -22.91 -11.02 9.82
N GLY A 333 -22.26 -11.51 10.87
CA GLY A 333 -22.08 -12.95 11.14
C GLY A 333 -20.98 -13.62 10.29
N GLU A 334 -20.39 -12.91 9.32
CA GLU A 334 -19.30 -13.44 8.49
C GLU A 334 -17.90 -13.06 8.98
N MET A 335 -17.80 -11.98 9.78
CA MET A 335 -16.54 -11.51 10.33
C MET A 335 -16.48 -11.70 11.83
N ASN A 336 -15.41 -12.32 12.32
CA ASN A 336 -15.10 -12.35 13.75
C ASN A 336 -14.59 -10.96 14.22
N ALA A 337 -14.34 -10.80 15.52
CA ALA A 337 -13.87 -9.52 16.08
C ALA A 337 -12.50 -9.08 15.51
N PHE A 338 -11.59 -10.02 15.25
CA PHE A 338 -10.28 -9.75 14.66
C PHE A 338 -10.42 -9.16 13.25
N ASP A 339 -11.21 -9.81 12.40
CA ASP A 339 -11.42 -9.39 11.02
C ASP A 339 -12.20 -8.07 10.95
N ALA A 340 -13.27 -7.95 11.74
CA ALA A 340 -14.09 -6.74 11.75
C ALA A 340 -13.29 -5.49 12.17
N ILE A 341 -12.45 -5.60 13.20
CA ILE A 341 -11.60 -4.49 13.64
C ILE A 341 -10.50 -4.20 12.63
N SER A 342 -9.82 -5.24 12.12
CA SER A 342 -8.75 -5.09 11.13
C SER A 342 -9.25 -4.42 9.84
N HIS A 343 -10.36 -4.90 9.27
CA HIS A 343 -10.95 -4.33 8.07
C HIS A 343 -11.58 -2.96 8.30
N SER A 344 -12.12 -2.69 9.51
CA SER A 344 -12.57 -1.34 9.87
C SER A 344 -11.41 -0.35 9.85
N PHE A 345 -10.27 -0.69 10.46
CA PHE A 345 -9.06 0.14 10.45
C PHE A 345 -8.57 0.42 9.03
N ALA A 346 -8.50 -0.62 8.21
CA ALA A 346 -8.05 -0.50 6.82
C ALA A 346 -9.03 0.32 5.95
N THR A 347 -10.35 0.15 6.13
CA THR A 347 -11.39 0.87 5.36
C THR A 347 -11.37 2.36 5.67
N LEU A 348 -11.44 2.74 6.96
CA LEU A 348 -11.51 4.15 7.36
C LEU A 348 -10.19 4.89 7.18
N ALA A 349 -9.07 4.18 7.26
CA ALA A 349 -7.77 4.71 6.89
C ALA A 349 -7.60 4.89 5.38
N THR A 350 -8.52 4.30 4.57
CA THR A 350 -8.35 4.16 3.12
C THR A 350 -7.03 3.47 2.75
N GLY A 351 -6.75 2.34 3.43
CA GLY A 351 -5.44 1.70 3.37
C GLY A 351 -5.40 0.35 2.65
N GLY A 352 -6.50 -0.40 2.64
CA GLY A 352 -6.68 -1.59 1.80
C GLY A 352 -5.97 -2.87 2.24
N PHE A 353 -5.31 -2.90 3.40
CA PHE A 353 -4.81 -4.16 3.92
C PHE A 353 -5.94 -5.08 4.35
N SER A 354 -5.87 -6.32 3.93
CA SER A 354 -6.75 -7.41 4.36
C SER A 354 -5.96 -8.45 5.15
N ASN A 355 -6.68 -9.29 5.88
CA ASN A 355 -6.17 -10.49 6.53
C ASN A 355 -6.17 -11.70 5.58
N TYR A 356 -6.77 -11.56 4.39
CA TYR A 356 -6.99 -12.60 3.39
C TYR A 356 -6.28 -12.28 2.08
N ASP A 357 -5.81 -13.30 1.39
CA ASP A 357 -5.14 -13.18 0.10
C ASP A 357 -6.07 -12.61 -0.98
N ASP A 358 -7.36 -13.03 -0.94
CA ASP A 358 -8.41 -12.56 -1.86
C ASP A 358 -9.02 -11.22 -1.43
N SER A 359 -8.42 -10.52 -0.47
CA SER A 359 -8.92 -9.24 0.04
C SER A 359 -10.38 -9.34 0.54
N ILE A 360 -11.26 -8.40 0.18
CA ILE A 360 -12.69 -8.44 0.55
C ILE A 360 -13.47 -9.50 -0.26
N GLY A 361 -12.91 -9.98 -1.37
CA GLY A 361 -13.49 -11.08 -2.16
C GLY A 361 -13.63 -12.40 -1.40
N HIS A 362 -12.87 -12.58 -0.31
CA HIS A 362 -13.01 -13.71 0.61
C HIS A 362 -14.43 -13.80 1.21
N PHE A 363 -15.04 -12.67 1.52
CA PHE A 363 -16.39 -12.60 2.10
C PHE A 363 -17.45 -12.63 1.00
N GLN A 364 -18.39 -13.58 1.08
CA GLN A 364 -19.40 -13.76 0.02
C GLN A 364 -20.62 -12.84 0.19
N SER A 365 -20.80 -12.22 1.36
CA SER A 365 -21.97 -11.41 1.68
C SER A 365 -22.01 -10.09 0.92
N SER A 366 -23.04 -9.88 0.13
CA SER A 366 -23.32 -8.58 -0.47
C SER A 366 -23.51 -7.48 0.56
N PHE A 367 -24.00 -7.81 1.78
CA PHE A 367 -24.15 -6.84 2.87
C PHE A 367 -22.79 -6.30 3.32
N VAL A 368 -21.80 -7.17 3.48
CA VAL A 368 -20.42 -6.78 3.81
C VAL A 368 -19.85 -5.86 2.73
N HIS A 369 -19.99 -6.25 1.45
CA HIS A 369 -19.48 -5.45 0.33
C HIS A 369 -20.10 -4.05 0.27
N TYR A 370 -21.43 -3.93 0.35
CA TYR A 370 -22.09 -2.62 0.33
C TYR A 370 -21.78 -1.78 1.56
N THR A 371 -21.62 -2.42 2.73
CA THR A 371 -21.20 -1.72 3.95
C THR A 371 -19.81 -1.13 3.78
N ILE A 372 -18.86 -1.89 3.27
CA ILE A 372 -17.48 -1.41 3.02
C ILE A 372 -17.50 -0.30 1.96
N ILE A 373 -18.25 -0.43 0.85
CA ILE A 373 -18.43 0.63 -0.16
C ILE A 373 -18.89 1.94 0.51
N LEU A 374 -19.92 1.87 1.35
CA LEU A 374 -20.46 3.06 2.02
C LEU A 374 -19.40 3.72 2.89
N PHE A 375 -18.67 2.94 3.70
CA PHE A 375 -17.65 3.49 4.59
C PHE A 375 -16.39 3.96 3.85
N MET A 376 -16.01 3.36 2.72
CA MET A 376 -14.98 3.90 1.82
C MET A 376 -15.39 5.26 1.27
N ILE A 377 -16.64 5.43 0.82
CA ILE A 377 -17.17 6.72 0.35
C ILE A 377 -17.12 7.77 1.48
N LEU A 378 -17.51 7.40 2.70
CA LEU A 378 -17.42 8.28 3.86
C LEU A 378 -15.97 8.64 4.20
N ALA A 379 -15.05 7.69 4.18
CA ALA A 379 -13.63 7.91 4.42
C ALA A 379 -12.99 8.82 3.36
N GLY A 380 -13.42 8.71 2.08
CA GLY A 380 -13.03 9.60 0.99
C GLY A 380 -13.70 10.97 1.01
N THR A 381 -14.66 11.21 1.91
CA THR A 381 -15.35 12.50 2.07
C THR A 381 -14.60 13.40 3.05
N ASN A 382 -14.73 14.72 2.89
CA ASN A 382 -14.14 15.70 3.82
C ASN A 382 -14.71 15.53 5.24
N PHE A 383 -13.85 15.31 6.24
CA PHE A 383 -14.24 15.08 7.64
C PHE A 383 -14.97 16.29 8.27
N THR A 384 -14.72 17.51 7.79
CA THR A 384 -15.49 18.68 8.20
C THR A 384 -16.96 18.55 7.78
N LEU A 385 -17.21 18.10 6.55
CA LEU A 385 -18.56 17.90 6.04
C LEU A 385 -19.29 16.77 6.79
N LEU A 386 -18.59 15.68 7.08
CA LEU A 386 -19.13 14.58 7.90
C LEU A 386 -19.52 15.05 9.30
N PHE A 387 -18.68 15.86 9.94
CA PHE A 387 -19.00 16.42 11.24
C PHE A 387 -20.23 17.35 11.18
N LEU A 388 -20.34 18.20 10.16
CA LEU A 388 -21.51 19.07 9.99
C LEU A 388 -22.78 18.25 9.72
N PHE A 389 -22.66 17.15 8.98
CA PHE A 389 -23.76 16.21 8.73
C PHE A 389 -24.27 15.61 10.04
N VAL A 390 -23.38 15.10 10.88
CA VAL A 390 -23.74 14.54 12.21
C VAL A 390 -24.37 15.60 13.13
N ARG A 391 -23.97 16.88 12.97
CA ARG A 391 -24.56 18.01 13.72
C ARG A 391 -25.92 18.50 13.17
N GLY A 392 -26.55 17.74 12.27
CA GLY A 392 -27.86 18.07 11.70
C GLY A 392 -27.82 19.17 10.62
N ARG A 393 -26.66 19.36 9.97
CA ARG A 393 -26.51 20.29 8.84
C ARG A 393 -26.17 19.57 7.53
N PRO A 394 -27.04 18.64 7.04
CA PRO A 394 -26.76 17.84 5.84
C PRO A 394 -26.61 18.72 4.59
N ASN A 395 -27.29 19.86 4.54
CA ASN A 395 -27.22 20.81 3.40
C ASN A 395 -25.81 21.34 3.16
N ALA A 396 -24.94 21.36 4.17
CA ALA A 396 -23.55 21.77 4.01
C ALA A 396 -22.76 20.75 3.14
N MET A 397 -23.04 19.47 3.31
CA MET A 397 -22.42 18.40 2.52
C MET A 397 -23.06 18.33 1.13
N LEU A 398 -24.39 18.32 1.04
CA LEU A 398 -25.11 18.22 -0.23
C LEU A 398 -24.89 19.44 -1.14
N GLY A 399 -24.59 20.60 -0.56
CA GLY A 399 -24.29 21.86 -1.28
C GLY A 399 -22.81 22.00 -1.66
N ASP A 400 -21.92 21.15 -1.14
CA ASP A 400 -20.50 21.26 -1.41
C ASP A 400 -20.16 20.82 -2.83
N PHE A 401 -19.42 21.66 -3.55
CA PHE A 401 -19.11 21.43 -4.97
C PHE A 401 -18.15 20.26 -5.16
N GLU A 402 -17.14 20.09 -4.29
CA GLU A 402 -16.17 19.01 -4.38
C GLU A 402 -16.85 17.67 -4.11
N TRP A 403 -17.66 17.58 -3.06
CA TRP A 403 -18.39 16.36 -2.72
C TRP A 403 -19.36 15.92 -3.83
N ARG A 404 -20.09 16.87 -4.42
CA ARG A 404 -20.97 16.57 -5.56
C ARG A 404 -20.21 16.05 -6.77
N THR A 405 -19.05 16.64 -7.07
CA THR A 405 -18.18 16.18 -8.17
C THR A 405 -17.64 14.78 -7.89
N TYR A 406 -17.23 14.51 -6.65
CA TYR A 406 -16.75 13.21 -6.21
C TYR A 406 -17.82 12.12 -6.38
N ILE A 407 -19.04 12.33 -5.91
CA ILE A 407 -20.15 11.37 -6.08
C ILE A 407 -20.53 11.22 -7.57
N PHE A 408 -20.52 12.31 -8.33
CA PHE A 408 -20.78 12.25 -9.79
C PHE A 408 -19.71 11.41 -10.52
N LEU A 409 -18.45 11.54 -10.16
CA LEU A 409 -17.36 10.71 -10.74
C LEU A 409 -17.57 9.23 -10.41
N ILE A 410 -17.88 8.89 -9.16
CA ILE A 410 -18.17 7.49 -8.77
C ILE A 410 -19.34 6.95 -9.59
N GLY A 411 -20.48 7.60 -9.59
CA GLY A 411 -21.68 7.11 -10.29
C GLY A 411 -21.51 7.08 -11.81
N GLY A 412 -20.90 8.13 -12.37
CA GLY A 412 -20.66 8.23 -13.82
C GLY A 412 -19.71 7.15 -14.33
N LEU A 413 -18.57 6.94 -13.67
CA LEU A 413 -17.62 5.89 -14.06
C LEU A 413 -18.20 4.50 -13.86
N THR A 414 -18.90 4.23 -12.75
CA THR A 414 -19.60 2.95 -12.56
C THR A 414 -20.58 2.68 -13.69
N ALA A 415 -21.39 3.66 -14.10
CA ALA A 415 -22.33 3.51 -15.18
C ALA A 415 -21.63 3.25 -16.54
N VAL A 416 -20.55 3.97 -16.82
CA VAL A 416 -19.76 3.81 -18.05
C VAL A 416 -19.10 2.42 -18.10
N LEU A 417 -18.46 1.99 -17.03
CA LEU A 417 -17.80 0.69 -16.98
C LEU A 417 -18.81 -0.46 -17.08
N MET A 418 -19.96 -0.35 -16.43
CA MET A 418 -21.02 -1.34 -16.58
C MET A 418 -21.55 -1.40 -18.01
N PHE A 419 -21.81 -0.25 -18.63
CA PHE A 419 -22.31 -0.21 -20.00
C PHE A 419 -21.34 -0.91 -20.96
N PHE A 420 -20.05 -0.56 -20.92
CA PHE A 420 -19.06 -1.17 -21.80
C PHE A 420 -18.76 -2.62 -21.44
N GLY A 421 -18.74 -3.01 -20.16
CA GLY A 421 -18.56 -4.38 -19.73
C GLY A 421 -19.68 -5.31 -20.21
N MET A 422 -20.92 -4.89 -20.03
CA MET A 422 -22.09 -5.65 -20.50
C MET A 422 -22.17 -5.67 -22.03
N TRP A 423 -21.86 -4.57 -22.72
CA TRP A 423 -21.92 -4.51 -24.18
C TRP A 423 -20.85 -5.36 -24.84
N LEU A 424 -19.65 -5.43 -24.28
CA LEU A 424 -18.55 -6.24 -24.82
C LEU A 424 -18.61 -7.72 -24.38
N GLY A 425 -19.58 -8.09 -23.55
CA GLY A 425 -19.79 -9.47 -23.09
C GLY A 425 -18.63 -9.98 -22.23
N ASP A 426 -18.13 -9.14 -21.32
CA ASP A 426 -16.99 -9.44 -20.48
C ASP A 426 -17.26 -10.64 -19.55
N VAL A 427 -16.36 -11.60 -19.54
CA VAL A 427 -16.49 -12.84 -18.75
C VAL A 427 -16.46 -12.53 -17.22
N GLY A 428 -15.85 -11.42 -16.82
CA GLY A 428 -15.80 -10.97 -15.41
C GLY A 428 -17.12 -10.41 -14.89
N PHE A 429 -18.10 -10.13 -15.76
CA PHE A 429 -19.42 -9.63 -15.39
C PHE A 429 -20.42 -10.79 -15.29
N GLY A 430 -20.66 -11.30 -14.09
CA GLY A 430 -21.69 -12.30 -13.82
C GLY A 430 -23.12 -11.79 -14.05
N SER A 431 -24.01 -11.96 -13.07
CA SER A 431 -25.35 -11.34 -13.13
C SER A 431 -25.27 -9.81 -13.08
N THR A 432 -26.27 -9.10 -13.61
CA THR A 432 -26.31 -7.62 -13.60
C THR A 432 -26.12 -7.04 -12.18
N SER A 433 -26.63 -7.72 -11.15
CA SER A 433 -26.51 -7.27 -9.76
C SER A 433 -25.08 -7.44 -9.21
N THR A 434 -24.41 -8.55 -9.54
CA THR A 434 -23.00 -8.78 -9.17
C THR A 434 -22.08 -7.84 -9.93
N ALA A 435 -22.31 -7.66 -11.22
CA ALA A 435 -21.57 -6.71 -12.06
C ALA A 435 -21.66 -5.28 -11.51
N PHE A 436 -22.85 -4.83 -11.09
CA PHE A 436 -23.03 -3.52 -10.47
C PHE A 436 -22.25 -3.39 -9.16
N ARG A 437 -22.40 -4.38 -8.28
CA ARG A 437 -21.71 -4.40 -6.98
C ARG A 437 -20.19 -4.33 -7.16
N ASP A 438 -19.63 -5.20 -8.00
CA ASP A 438 -18.19 -5.34 -8.16
C ASP A 438 -17.59 -4.15 -8.91
N THR A 439 -18.29 -3.61 -9.94
CA THR A 439 -17.86 -2.37 -10.61
C THR A 439 -17.89 -1.18 -9.66
N LEU A 440 -18.97 -1.01 -8.90
CA LEU A 440 -19.07 0.08 -7.91
C LEU A 440 -18.00 -0.05 -6.84
N PHE A 441 -17.74 -1.29 -6.37
CA PHE A 441 -16.72 -1.56 -5.37
C PHE A 441 -15.34 -1.14 -5.88
N GLN A 442 -14.93 -1.57 -7.09
CA GLN A 442 -13.62 -1.26 -7.65
C GLN A 442 -13.46 0.25 -7.94
N VAL A 443 -14.48 0.90 -8.52
CA VAL A 443 -14.44 2.35 -8.74
C VAL A 443 -14.28 3.11 -7.43
N VAL A 444 -15.04 2.75 -6.39
CA VAL A 444 -14.95 3.38 -5.07
C VAL A 444 -13.61 3.09 -4.43
N SER A 445 -13.15 1.85 -4.45
CA SER A 445 -11.86 1.43 -3.90
C SER A 445 -10.70 2.23 -4.48
N ILE A 446 -10.66 2.43 -5.80
CA ILE A 446 -9.59 3.17 -6.47
C ILE A 446 -9.70 4.68 -6.22
N ILE A 447 -10.87 5.29 -6.39
CA ILE A 447 -11.02 6.75 -6.22
C ILE A 447 -10.83 7.21 -4.77
N THR A 448 -11.15 6.35 -3.80
CA THR A 448 -10.89 6.64 -2.38
C THR A 448 -9.46 6.34 -1.98
N THR A 449 -8.68 5.76 -2.90
CA THR A 449 -7.33 5.25 -2.66
C THR A 449 -7.28 4.18 -1.56
N THR A 450 -8.33 3.36 -1.44
CA THR A 450 -8.39 2.30 -0.45
C THR A 450 -7.65 1.05 -0.92
N GLY A 451 -7.88 0.61 -2.17
CA GLY A 451 -7.15 -0.52 -2.75
C GLY A 451 -7.67 -1.92 -2.37
N PHE A 452 -8.86 -2.05 -1.80
CA PHE A 452 -9.50 -3.34 -1.63
C PHE A 452 -9.97 -3.94 -2.96
N GLY A 453 -9.96 -5.28 -3.08
CA GLY A 453 -10.50 -6.04 -4.20
C GLY A 453 -11.65 -6.94 -3.78
N THR A 454 -12.69 -7.05 -4.62
CA THR A 454 -13.74 -8.09 -4.52
C THR A 454 -13.68 -9.04 -5.69
N ASN A 455 -13.00 -8.66 -6.77
CA ASN A 455 -12.85 -9.43 -7.98
C ASN A 455 -11.53 -9.06 -8.66
N ASP A 456 -11.00 -9.96 -9.46
CA ASP A 456 -9.81 -9.73 -10.27
C ASP A 456 -10.18 -8.90 -11.52
N PHE A 457 -9.96 -7.59 -11.44
CA PHE A 457 -10.23 -6.66 -12.53
C PHE A 457 -9.21 -6.74 -13.68
N ASP A 458 -8.14 -7.52 -13.56
CA ASP A 458 -7.24 -7.80 -14.68
C ASP A 458 -7.90 -8.68 -15.74
N GLN A 459 -8.95 -9.41 -15.36
CA GLN A 459 -9.78 -10.18 -16.28
C GLN A 459 -10.82 -9.32 -17.04
N TRP A 460 -10.97 -8.05 -16.67
CA TRP A 460 -11.90 -7.15 -17.35
C TRP A 460 -11.32 -6.69 -18.69
N ASN A 461 -12.20 -6.15 -19.56
CA ASN A 461 -11.79 -5.68 -20.88
C ASN A 461 -10.76 -4.54 -20.80
N SER A 462 -10.02 -4.33 -21.90
CA SER A 462 -8.96 -3.33 -21.97
C SER A 462 -9.45 -1.90 -21.70
N PHE A 463 -10.71 -1.57 -22.04
CA PHE A 463 -11.30 -0.26 -21.75
C PHE A 463 -11.49 -0.06 -20.24
N ALA A 464 -12.00 -1.06 -19.55
CA ALA A 464 -12.18 -1.02 -18.09
C ALA A 464 -10.82 -0.88 -17.38
N ARG A 465 -9.83 -1.72 -17.75
CA ARG A 465 -8.47 -1.65 -17.19
C ARG A 465 -7.82 -0.27 -17.41
N ALA A 466 -7.91 0.27 -18.62
CA ALA A 466 -7.40 1.61 -18.94
C ALA A 466 -8.13 2.71 -18.14
N SER A 467 -9.45 2.60 -17.98
CA SER A 467 -10.25 3.55 -17.20
C SER A 467 -9.87 3.52 -15.71
N LEU A 468 -9.67 2.33 -15.13
CA LEU A 468 -9.21 2.17 -13.76
C LEU A 468 -7.79 2.74 -13.58
N LEU A 469 -6.88 2.52 -14.52
CA LEU A 469 -5.55 3.11 -14.51
C LEU A 469 -5.58 4.65 -14.50
N LEU A 470 -6.44 5.25 -15.33
CA LEU A 470 -6.62 6.71 -15.34
C LEU A 470 -7.26 7.19 -14.04
N LEU A 471 -8.19 6.43 -13.48
CA LEU A 471 -8.82 6.76 -12.20
C LEU A 471 -7.81 6.73 -11.04
N MET A 472 -6.74 5.95 -11.12
CA MET A 472 -5.67 5.93 -10.11
C MET A 472 -4.98 7.29 -9.92
N PHE A 473 -5.10 8.21 -10.87
CA PHE A 473 -4.63 9.59 -10.70
C PHE A 473 -5.62 10.48 -9.96
N VAL A 474 -6.84 10.01 -9.65
CA VAL A 474 -7.87 10.79 -8.98
C VAL A 474 -8.10 10.23 -7.59
N GLY A 475 -7.84 11.03 -6.56
CA GLY A 475 -8.06 10.67 -5.15
C GLY A 475 -9.41 11.18 -4.61
N GLY A 476 -9.63 10.99 -3.29
CA GLY A 476 -10.82 11.49 -2.59
C GLY A 476 -10.89 13.01 -2.43
N CYS A 477 -11.84 13.49 -1.62
CA CYS A 477 -11.99 14.91 -1.30
C CYS A 477 -10.83 15.43 -0.44
N ALA A 478 -10.57 16.73 -0.51
CA ALA A 478 -9.64 17.39 0.42
C ALA A 478 -10.15 17.27 1.86
N GLY A 479 -9.21 17.01 2.80
CA GLY A 479 -9.58 16.78 4.20
C GLY A 479 -10.24 15.42 4.47
N SER A 480 -10.08 14.44 3.58
CA SER A 480 -10.38 13.02 3.77
C SER A 480 -9.12 12.25 4.19
N THR A 481 -9.28 10.98 4.56
CA THR A 481 -8.15 10.06 4.81
C THR A 481 -7.47 9.58 3.53
N GLY A 482 -8.06 9.74 2.35
CA GLY A 482 -7.49 9.29 1.08
C GLY A 482 -6.11 9.89 0.77
N GLY A 483 -5.30 9.16 0.01
CA GLY A 483 -4.04 9.62 -0.55
C GLY A 483 -4.18 10.33 -1.89
N GLY A 484 -3.12 10.42 -2.66
CA GLY A 484 -3.12 10.86 -4.06
C GLY A 484 -3.61 12.28 -4.32
N MET A 485 -3.90 12.56 -5.60
CA MET A 485 -4.36 13.88 -6.03
C MET A 485 -5.85 14.09 -5.76
N LYS A 486 -6.18 15.04 -4.89
CA LYS A 486 -7.56 15.35 -4.48
C LYS A 486 -8.45 15.82 -5.63
N VAL A 487 -9.74 15.44 -5.61
CA VAL A 487 -10.75 15.84 -6.61
C VAL A 487 -10.75 17.34 -6.86
N ILE A 488 -10.65 18.15 -5.81
CA ILE A 488 -10.64 19.61 -5.93
C ILE A 488 -9.51 20.13 -6.82
N ARG A 489 -8.33 19.51 -6.80
CA ARG A 489 -7.20 19.90 -7.65
C ARG A 489 -7.51 19.66 -9.13
N HIS A 490 -8.14 18.52 -9.47
CA HIS A 490 -8.57 18.21 -10.84
C HIS A 490 -9.62 19.20 -11.32
N VAL A 491 -10.60 19.53 -10.49
CA VAL A 491 -11.63 20.53 -10.80
C VAL A 491 -11.00 21.89 -11.08
N LEU A 492 -10.07 22.32 -10.22
CA LEU A 492 -9.37 23.59 -10.40
C LEU A 492 -8.52 23.59 -11.65
N PHE A 493 -7.80 22.50 -11.91
CA PHE A 493 -6.98 22.34 -13.11
C PHE A 493 -7.81 22.46 -14.39
N VAL A 494 -8.94 21.74 -14.49
CA VAL A 494 -9.85 21.84 -15.65
C VAL A 494 -10.41 23.26 -15.81
N LYS A 495 -10.74 23.96 -14.72
CA LYS A 495 -11.20 25.35 -14.78
C LYS A 495 -10.10 26.31 -15.22
N ILE A 496 -8.86 26.12 -14.75
CA ILE A 496 -7.70 26.90 -15.18
C ILE A 496 -7.49 26.69 -16.69
N LEU A 497 -7.49 25.43 -17.14
CA LEU A 497 -7.32 25.08 -18.54
C LEU A 497 -8.38 25.76 -19.42
N ARG A 498 -9.65 25.73 -19.01
CA ARG A 498 -10.75 26.42 -19.72
C ARG A 498 -10.54 27.94 -19.81
N ILE A 499 -10.05 28.56 -18.74
CA ILE A 499 -9.75 30.00 -18.72
C ILE A 499 -8.61 30.33 -19.67
N GLU A 500 -7.54 29.52 -19.68
CA GLU A 500 -6.38 29.73 -20.56
C GLU A 500 -6.75 29.51 -22.04
N ILE A 501 -7.57 28.51 -22.35
CA ILE A 501 -8.11 28.31 -23.70
C ILE A 501 -9.00 29.53 -24.10
N GLU A 502 -9.82 30.06 -23.21
CA GLU A 502 -10.65 31.25 -23.52
C GLU A 502 -9.78 32.49 -23.76
N LYS A 503 -8.70 32.68 -22.98
CA LYS A 503 -7.75 33.80 -23.18
C LYS A 503 -7.04 33.71 -24.52
N SER A 504 -6.79 32.53 -25.09
CA SER A 504 -6.13 32.36 -26.37
C SER A 504 -6.88 33.02 -27.53
N PHE A 505 -8.22 33.08 -27.47
CA PHE A 505 -9.04 33.71 -28.49
C PHE A 505 -9.73 35.01 -28.01
N ARG A 506 -9.70 35.28 -26.69
CA ARG A 506 -10.21 36.52 -26.07
C ARG A 506 -9.20 37.11 -25.08
N PRO A 507 -8.07 37.67 -25.52
CA PRO A 507 -6.94 38.03 -24.65
C PRO A 507 -7.26 39.12 -23.61
N ARG A 508 -8.34 39.89 -23.79
CA ARG A 508 -8.77 40.94 -22.85
C ARG A 508 -9.74 40.46 -21.76
N VAL A 509 -10.13 39.18 -21.78
CA VAL A 509 -11.08 38.66 -20.79
C VAL A 509 -10.34 38.42 -19.46
N VAL A 510 -10.83 39.09 -18.41
CA VAL A 510 -10.40 38.87 -17.03
C VAL A 510 -11.48 38.08 -16.31
N ARG A 511 -11.38 36.73 -16.34
CA ARG A 511 -12.26 35.89 -15.52
C ARG A 511 -11.56 35.47 -14.24
N LYS A 512 -12.23 35.68 -13.11
CA LYS A 512 -11.78 35.16 -11.82
C LYS A 512 -12.18 33.68 -11.70
N LEU A 513 -11.27 32.86 -11.22
CA LEU A 513 -11.56 31.45 -10.92
C LEU A 513 -12.69 31.39 -9.86
N GLN A 514 -13.76 30.63 -10.12
CA GLN A 514 -14.88 30.45 -9.19
C GLN A 514 -15.05 29.00 -8.81
N LEU A 515 -15.21 28.71 -7.52
CA LEU A 515 -15.53 27.43 -6.93
C LEU A 515 -16.89 27.51 -6.25
N GLY A 516 -17.95 27.03 -6.95
CA GLY A 516 -19.30 27.34 -6.54
C GLY A 516 -19.50 28.86 -6.50
N ASP A 517 -19.99 29.38 -5.37
CA ASP A 517 -20.22 30.82 -5.15
C ASP A 517 -18.94 31.58 -4.70
N ARG A 518 -17.84 30.88 -4.46
CA ARG A 518 -16.59 31.48 -3.95
C ARG A 518 -15.67 31.89 -5.09
N LYS A 519 -15.23 33.13 -5.09
CA LYS A 519 -14.22 33.65 -6.02
C LYS A 519 -12.83 33.29 -5.49
N VAL A 520 -12.10 32.52 -6.26
CA VAL A 520 -10.69 32.14 -5.98
C VAL A 520 -9.81 33.05 -6.85
N GLY A 521 -9.34 34.15 -6.28
CA GLY A 521 -8.61 35.18 -7.03
C GLY A 521 -7.10 35.19 -6.76
N ASP A 522 -6.56 34.15 -6.12
CA ASP A 522 -5.16 34.10 -5.73
C ASP A 522 -4.29 33.51 -6.86
N PRO A 523 -3.44 34.34 -7.54
CA PRO A 523 -2.55 33.85 -8.60
C PRO A 523 -1.56 32.79 -8.10
N GLU A 524 -1.13 32.85 -6.82
CA GLU A 524 -0.20 31.89 -6.25
C GLU A 524 -0.83 30.48 -6.17
N LEU A 525 -2.14 30.40 -5.92
CA LEU A 525 -2.84 29.12 -5.88
C LEU A 525 -2.87 28.45 -7.26
N ILE A 526 -3.12 29.23 -8.33
CA ILE A 526 -3.10 28.74 -9.71
C ILE A 526 -1.72 28.17 -10.04
N GLN A 527 -0.66 28.93 -9.76
CA GLN A 527 0.70 28.49 -9.99
C GLN A 527 1.06 27.22 -9.20
N LYS A 528 0.66 27.14 -7.91
CA LYS A 528 0.90 25.96 -7.06
C LYS A 528 0.22 24.71 -7.63
N ILE A 529 -1.00 24.82 -8.15
CA ILE A 529 -1.74 23.71 -8.76
C ILE A 529 -1.01 23.23 -10.02
N LEU A 530 -0.64 24.13 -10.92
CA LEU A 530 0.04 23.77 -12.16
C LEU A 530 1.41 23.11 -11.90
N VAL A 531 2.21 23.67 -10.98
CA VAL A 531 3.49 23.09 -10.56
C VAL A 531 3.29 21.72 -9.93
N TYR A 532 2.25 21.52 -9.12
CA TYR A 532 1.95 20.23 -8.53
C TYR A 532 1.65 19.16 -9.60
N PHE A 533 0.79 19.48 -10.60
CA PHE A 533 0.50 18.55 -11.70
C PHE A 533 1.74 18.25 -12.55
N ALA A 534 2.52 19.26 -12.88
CA ALA A 534 3.76 19.06 -13.62
C ALA A 534 4.74 18.15 -12.85
N LEU A 535 4.88 18.38 -11.54
CA LEU A 535 5.81 17.63 -10.70
C LEU A 535 5.38 16.17 -10.53
N ILE A 536 4.08 15.89 -10.36
CA ILE A 536 3.60 14.51 -10.20
C ILE A 536 3.78 13.71 -11.51
N ILE A 537 3.57 14.35 -12.67
CA ILE A 537 3.81 13.73 -13.97
C ILE A 537 5.30 13.42 -14.14
N VAL A 538 6.19 14.36 -13.79
CA VAL A 538 7.64 14.14 -13.86
C VAL A 538 8.08 12.99 -12.96
N ILE A 539 7.61 12.95 -11.71
CA ILE A 539 7.93 11.88 -10.76
C ILE A 539 7.40 10.53 -11.28
N PHE A 540 6.18 10.49 -11.80
CA PHE A 540 5.60 9.30 -12.41
C PHE A 540 6.46 8.80 -13.58
N CYS A 541 6.80 9.68 -14.54
CA CYS A 541 7.62 9.31 -15.69
C CYS A 541 9.01 8.82 -15.27
N MET A 542 9.66 9.50 -14.32
CA MET A 542 10.97 9.08 -13.81
C MET A 542 10.91 7.74 -13.11
N GLY A 543 9.91 7.52 -12.25
CA GLY A 543 9.70 6.25 -11.56
C GLY A 543 9.40 5.11 -12.53
N TRP A 544 8.55 5.36 -13.52
CA TRP A 544 8.22 4.38 -14.55
C TRP A 544 9.44 3.99 -15.39
N LEU A 545 10.19 4.96 -15.89
CA LEU A 545 11.44 4.71 -16.62
C LEU A 545 12.45 3.94 -15.77
N TYR A 546 12.55 4.28 -14.49
CA TYR A 546 13.44 3.59 -13.56
C TYR A 546 13.06 2.09 -13.43
N VAL A 547 11.79 1.79 -13.20
CA VAL A 547 11.29 0.40 -13.09
C VAL A 547 11.52 -0.36 -14.40
N VAL A 548 11.14 0.22 -15.54
CA VAL A 548 11.30 -0.43 -16.84
C VAL A 548 12.77 -0.68 -17.19
N ALA A 549 13.68 0.22 -16.79
CA ALA A 549 15.10 0.12 -17.11
C ALA A 549 15.86 -0.87 -16.20
N LEU A 550 15.54 -0.89 -14.90
CA LEU A 550 16.35 -1.61 -13.92
C LEU A 550 15.77 -2.95 -13.51
N GLU A 551 14.44 -3.16 -13.67
CA GLU A 551 13.87 -4.45 -13.35
C GLU A 551 14.25 -5.51 -14.39
N PRO A 552 14.75 -6.67 -13.92
CA PRO A 552 15.08 -7.79 -14.80
C PRO A 552 13.84 -8.26 -15.58
N ALA A 553 14.05 -8.81 -16.78
CA ALA A 553 12.96 -9.40 -17.57
C ALA A 553 12.19 -10.47 -16.79
N ASP A 554 12.86 -11.13 -15.86
CA ASP A 554 12.32 -12.18 -15.00
C ASP A 554 11.21 -11.73 -14.05
N THR A 555 11.16 -10.43 -13.73
CA THR A 555 10.12 -9.83 -12.89
C THR A 555 8.73 -9.88 -13.54
N TRP A 556 8.69 -9.78 -14.88
CA TRP A 556 7.46 -9.57 -15.64
C TRP A 556 6.76 -10.84 -16.15
N GLY A 557 7.31 -12.00 -15.87
CA GLY A 557 6.74 -13.27 -16.32
C GLY A 557 7.00 -13.60 -17.77
N ALA A 558 6.17 -14.51 -18.31
CA ALA A 558 6.24 -14.91 -19.71
C ALA A 558 5.73 -13.80 -20.65
N ASP A 559 4.82 -12.93 -20.15
CA ASP A 559 4.23 -11.84 -20.90
C ASP A 559 5.05 -10.55 -20.77
N SER A 560 6.24 -10.55 -21.39
CA SER A 560 7.07 -9.33 -21.47
C SER A 560 6.36 -8.17 -22.21
N GLU A 561 5.30 -8.45 -22.95
CA GLU A 561 4.49 -7.44 -23.65
C GLU A 561 3.79 -6.48 -22.68
N ASN A 562 3.39 -6.94 -21.50
CA ASN A 562 2.71 -6.11 -20.50
C ASN A 562 3.66 -5.31 -19.58
N LYS A 563 4.99 -5.50 -19.70
CA LYS A 563 6.00 -4.84 -18.86
C LYS A 563 5.77 -3.33 -18.72
N LEU A 564 5.42 -2.65 -19.81
CA LEU A 564 5.21 -1.20 -19.81
C LEU A 564 3.99 -0.81 -18.99
N LEU A 565 2.89 -1.53 -19.14
CA LEU A 565 1.63 -1.27 -18.44
C LEU A 565 1.76 -1.62 -16.95
N ASP A 566 2.30 -2.78 -16.64
CA ASP A 566 2.50 -3.26 -15.28
C ASP A 566 3.43 -2.32 -14.50
N GLY A 567 4.55 -1.92 -15.12
CA GLY A 567 5.46 -0.95 -14.53
C GLY A 567 4.83 0.42 -14.31
N ALA A 568 4.02 0.92 -15.27
CA ALA A 568 3.30 2.17 -15.12
C ALA A 568 2.26 2.09 -13.99
N SER A 569 1.50 0.99 -13.93
CA SER A 569 0.48 0.77 -12.90
C SER A 569 1.10 0.63 -11.50
N ALA A 570 2.21 -0.08 -11.35
CA ALA A 570 2.93 -0.19 -10.08
C ALA A 570 3.39 1.17 -9.55
N VAL A 571 3.91 2.02 -10.44
CA VAL A 571 4.36 3.37 -10.08
C VAL A 571 3.18 4.28 -9.74
N VAL A 572 2.10 4.27 -10.52
CA VAL A 572 0.93 5.12 -10.23
C VAL A 572 0.21 4.68 -8.95
N ALA A 573 0.07 3.37 -8.73
CA ALA A 573 -0.57 2.83 -7.54
C ALA A 573 0.20 3.17 -6.25
N THR A 574 1.53 3.09 -6.28
CA THR A 574 2.38 3.47 -5.15
C THR A 574 2.46 4.98 -4.95
N LEU A 575 2.57 5.77 -6.03
CA LEU A 575 2.63 7.24 -5.97
C LEU A 575 1.31 7.87 -5.49
N ASN A 576 0.16 7.26 -5.80
CA ASN A 576 -1.15 7.77 -5.37
C ASN A 576 -1.74 7.00 -4.18
N ASN A 577 -0.97 6.12 -3.53
CA ASN A 577 -1.35 5.37 -2.33
C ASN A 577 -2.63 4.54 -2.51
N ILE A 578 -2.70 3.74 -3.57
CA ILE A 578 -3.87 2.91 -3.91
C ILE A 578 -3.63 1.44 -3.53
N GLY A 579 -2.39 0.96 -3.71
CA GLY A 579 -1.97 -0.41 -3.43
C GLY A 579 -1.93 -1.30 -4.67
N PRO A 580 -3.02 -1.94 -5.08
CA PRO A 580 -3.02 -2.76 -6.27
C PRO A 580 -2.90 -1.91 -7.55
N GLY A 581 -2.14 -2.45 -8.51
CA GLY A 581 -2.02 -1.94 -9.89
C GLY A 581 -2.73 -2.86 -10.88
N LEU A 582 -2.09 -3.11 -12.03
CA LEU A 582 -2.56 -4.02 -13.08
C LEU A 582 -1.49 -5.09 -13.35
N GLY A 583 -1.91 -6.23 -13.84
CA GLY A 583 -1.04 -7.33 -14.22
C GLY A 583 -0.28 -7.90 -13.04
N THR A 584 1.04 -7.88 -13.07
CA THR A 584 1.91 -8.48 -12.03
C THR A 584 1.76 -7.87 -10.63
N VAL A 585 1.08 -6.75 -10.50
CA VAL A 585 0.73 -6.07 -9.24
C VAL A 585 -0.78 -5.87 -9.10
N GLY A 586 -1.58 -6.68 -9.80
CA GLY A 586 -3.03 -6.65 -9.78
C GLY A 586 -3.66 -6.93 -8.43
N ALA A 587 -5.00 -7.03 -8.39
CA ALA A 587 -5.78 -7.16 -7.15
C ALA A 587 -5.42 -8.43 -6.34
N SER A 588 -5.06 -9.52 -7.01
CA SER A 588 -4.66 -10.81 -6.41
C SER A 588 -3.15 -11.03 -6.34
N GLU A 589 -2.36 -10.05 -6.79
CA GLU A 589 -0.92 -10.14 -6.86
C GLU A 589 -0.23 -9.23 -5.80
N ASN A 590 1.11 -9.28 -5.75
CA ASN A 590 1.88 -8.54 -4.75
C ASN A 590 3.22 -8.03 -5.29
N TYR A 591 3.87 -7.15 -4.53
CA TYR A 591 5.16 -6.54 -4.89
C TYR A 591 6.39 -7.38 -4.47
N GLY A 592 6.19 -8.60 -3.97
CA GLY A 592 7.26 -9.45 -3.45
C GLY A 592 8.32 -9.83 -4.50
N HIS A 593 7.93 -9.90 -5.77
CA HIS A 593 8.78 -10.29 -6.89
C HIS A 593 9.74 -9.20 -7.40
N PHE A 594 9.49 -7.93 -7.06
CA PHE A 594 10.38 -6.82 -7.45
C PHE A 594 11.73 -6.88 -6.74
N THR A 595 12.76 -6.31 -7.38
CA THR A 595 14.09 -6.15 -6.77
C THR A 595 14.05 -5.21 -5.58
N ASN A 596 15.02 -5.36 -4.67
CA ASN A 596 15.14 -4.45 -3.50
C ASN A 596 15.30 -2.98 -3.92
N SER A 597 15.91 -2.73 -5.08
CA SER A 597 16.09 -1.39 -5.64
C SER A 597 14.75 -0.73 -5.96
N SER A 598 13.88 -1.44 -6.69
CA SER A 598 12.54 -0.92 -7.04
C SER A 598 11.63 -0.84 -5.83
N LYS A 599 11.69 -1.80 -4.90
CA LYS A 599 10.96 -1.71 -3.62
C LYS A 599 11.35 -0.46 -2.83
N PHE A 600 12.64 -0.14 -2.78
CA PHE A 600 13.12 1.07 -2.12
C PHE A 600 12.61 2.34 -2.81
N MET A 601 12.56 2.37 -4.13
CA MET A 601 11.94 3.47 -4.87
C MET A 601 10.44 3.58 -4.57
N PHE A 602 9.70 2.46 -4.56
CA PHE A 602 8.27 2.46 -4.21
C PHE A 602 8.03 2.99 -2.79
N ILE A 603 8.90 2.68 -1.81
CA ILE A 603 8.85 3.26 -0.45
C ILE A 603 8.84 4.80 -0.52
N TRP A 604 9.71 5.40 -1.35
CA TRP A 604 9.75 6.85 -1.52
C TRP A 604 8.52 7.39 -2.25
N LEU A 605 8.02 6.69 -3.27
CA LEU A 605 6.80 7.10 -3.97
C LEU A 605 5.58 7.10 -3.05
N MET A 606 5.40 6.06 -2.23
CA MET A 606 4.34 5.99 -1.23
C MET A 606 4.41 7.13 -0.21
N MET A 607 5.62 7.52 0.20
CA MET A 607 5.82 8.64 1.11
C MET A 607 5.50 9.99 0.45
N LEU A 608 5.89 10.18 -0.82
CA LEU A 608 5.60 11.38 -1.61
C LEU A 608 4.09 11.57 -1.82
N GLY A 609 3.37 10.50 -2.14
CA GLY A 609 1.92 10.54 -2.34
C GLY A 609 1.13 10.90 -1.08
N ARG A 610 1.63 10.50 0.10
CA ARG A 610 0.95 10.71 1.38
C ARG A 610 1.21 12.08 2.00
N LEU A 611 2.46 12.54 2.01
CA LEU A 611 2.90 13.74 2.74
C LEU A 611 2.83 15.04 1.92
N GLU A 612 2.30 14.98 0.71
CA GLU A 612 2.46 16.01 -0.30
C GLU A 612 3.92 16.21 -0.75
N LEU A 613 4.10 16.38 -2.06
CA LEU A 613 5.41 16.38 -2.73
C LEU A 613 6.40 17.37 -2.09
N PHE A 614 5.92 18.58 -1.75
CA PHE A 614 6.82 19.64 -1.28
C PHE A 614 7.43 19.37 0.10
N VAL A 615 6.69 18.74 1.01
CA VAL A 615 7.18 18.43 2.37
C VAL A 615 8.35 17.46 2.33
N VAL A 616 8.29 16.47 1.44
CA VAL A 616 9.35 15.46 1.31
C VAL A 616 10.52 16.01 0.50
N LEU A 617 10.26 16.68 -0.64
CA LEU A 617 11.31 17.18 -1.53
C LEU A 617 12.19 18.25 -0.87
N VAL A 618 11.61 19.08 -0.01
CA VAL A 618 12.37 20.11 0.73
C VAL A 618 13.44 19.51 1.64
N LEU A 619 13.24 18.29 2.16
CA LEU A 619 14.23 17.62 3.02
C LEU A 619 15.54 17.32 2.29
N PHE A 620 15.50 17.17 0.96
CA PHE A 620 16.70 16.93 0.14
C PHE A 620 17.45 18.20 -0.24
N ILE A 621 16.93 19.38 0.09
CA ILE A 621 17.56 20.66 -0.24
C ILE A 621 18.55 21.06 0.89
N PRO A 622 19.88 21.10 0.68
CA PRO A 622 20.84 21.43 1.74
C PRO A 622 20.62 22.80 2.37
N ARG A 623 20.12 23.77 1.59
CA ARG A 623 19.79 25.12 2.07
C ARG A 623 18.64 25.12 3.09
N PHE A 624 17.77 24.14 3.06
CA PHE A 624 16.70 23.97 4.04
C PHE A 624 17.23 23.72 5.45
N TRP A 625 18.34 22.99 5.59
CA TRP A 625 18.95 22.66 6.88
C TRP A 625 19.87 23.74 7.41
N ARG A 626 20.41 24.59 6.53
CA ARG A 626 21.29 25.70 6.92
C ARG A 626 20.48 26.91 7.34
N GLY A 627 20.83 27.55 8.48
CA GLY A 627 20.24 28.83 8.88
C GLY A 627 20.59 29.92 7.85
N TYR A 628 19.63 30.81 7.55
CA TYR A 628 20.01 32.09 6.97
C TYR A 628 20.64 32.93 8.09
N TYR A 629 21.89 33.34 7.92
CA TYR A 629 22.46 34.48 8.57
C TYR A 629 22.16 35.71 7.72
#